data_a52a2b43fa55d4b89bf8407538bdd530
#
_entry.id   a52a2b43fa55d4b89bf8407538bdd530
#
_cell.length_a   1.000
_cell.length_b   1.000
_cell.length_c   1.000
_cell.angle_alpha   90.00
_cell.angle_beta   90.00
_cell.angle_gamma   90.00
#
_symmetry.space_group_name_H-M   'P 1'
#
loop_
_entity.id
_entity.type
_entity.pdbx_description
1 polymer ?
#
loop_
_entity_poly.entity_id
_entity_poly.type
_entity_poly.pdbx_seq_one_letter_code
_entity_poly.pdbx_strand_id
1 'polypeptide(L)'
;AGLHFTDKVLAALDGAGIVRDELTLHVGAGTFKPVKSTEIEGHNMHTEYVVVHRHTLENLLSHGCSAIAVGTTSVRTLESLYYMGVKLERNPQAAEDELHVCQWEPYEQEHNADGLVIVNGTAVTVERALQNLLAYLDSNGLSALHSSTQIIIAPGFNYKIVKMLVTNFHQPQSTLLLLVSAFLKGDWHKVYD
;
A
#
# COMPACT_ATOMS: atom_id res chain seq x y z
N ALA A 1 -3.85 9.40 13.34
CA ALA A 1 -5.06 8.55 13.37
C ALA A 1 -5.01 7.58 14.57
N GLY A 2 -3.89 6.94 14.85
CA GLY A 2 -3.78 5.90 15.89
C GLY A 2 -4.30 6.30 17.28
N LEU A 3 -4.08 7.53 17.71
CA LEU A 3 -4.55 8.01 19.03
C LEU A 3 -6.09 8.06 19.17
N HIS A 4 -6.82 8.04 18.08
CA HIS A 4 -8.29 8.05 18.08
C HIS A 4 -8.90 6.65 18.22
N PHE A 5 -8.10 5.60 18.03
CA PHE A 5 -8.51 4.21 18.18
C PHE A 5 -8.30 3.77 19.64
N THR A 6 -9.22 4.22 20.50
CA THR A 6 -9.25 3.81 21.93
C THR A 6 -9.78 2.39 22.07
N ASP A 7 -9.56 1.75 23.21
CA ASP A 7 -10.09 0.42 23.51
C ASP A 7 -11.60 0.35 23.32
N LYS A 8 -12.32 1.43 23.64
CA LYS A 8 -13.78 1.53 23.43
C LYS A 8 -14.13 1.49 21.94
N VAL A 9 -13.37 2.18 21.09
CA VAL A 9 -13.59 2.18 19.62
C VAL A 9 -13.26 0.81 19.06
N LEU A 10 -12.15 0.21 19.48
CA LEU A 10 -11.75 -1.13 19.06
C LEU A 10 -12.79 -2.18 19.43
N ALA A 11 -13.28 -2.15 20.68
CA ALA A 11 -14.35 -3.05 21.12
C ALA A 11 -15.66 -2.86 20.34
N ALA A 12 -16.00 -1.62 19.94
CA ALA A 12 -17.17 -1.34 19.12
C ALA A 12 -17.03 -1.90 17.70
N LEU A 13 -15.82 -1.83 17.12
CA LEU A 13 -15.53 -2.43 15.80
C LEU A 13 -15.67 -3.95 15.86
N ASP A 14 -15.12 -4.59 16.91
CA ASP A 14 -15.23 -6.03 17.12
C ASP A 14 -16.71 -6.45 17.31
N GLY A 15 -17.46 -5.68 18.09
CA GLY A 15 -18.91 -5.89 18.27
C GLY A 15 -19.73 -5.73 16.99
N ALA A 16 -19.24 -4.93 16.04
CA ALA A 16 -19.85 -4.76 14.71
C ALA A 16 -19.39 -5.85 13.70
N GLY A 17 -18.56 -6.80 14.13
CA GLY A 17 -18.05 -7.87 13.27
C GLY A 17 -16.99 -7.41 12.27
N ILE A 18 -16.34 -6.26 12.51
CA ILE A 18 -15.28 -5.75 11.66
C ILE A 18 -13.98 -6.49 11.98
N VAL A 19 -13.45 -7.21 11.01
CA VAL A 19 -12.17 -7.90 11.13
C VAL A 19 -11.05 -6.86 11.11
N ARG A 20 -10.21 -6.88 12.15
CA ARG A 20 -9.04 -6.01 12.29
C ARG A 20 -7.78 -6.80 12.04
N ASP A 21 -6.80 -6.13 11.47
CA ASP A 21 -5.46 -6.69 11.24
C ASP A 21 -4.38 -5.62 11.44
N GLU A 22 -3.15 -6.05 11.56
CA GLU A 22 -2.03 -5.17 11.86
C GLU A 22 -0.91 -5.34 10.82
N LEU A 23 -0.28 -4.22 10.49
CA LEU A 23 0.93 -4.17 9.69
C LEU A 23 2.07 -3.66 10.56
N THR A 24 3.22 -4.30 10.48
CA THR A 24 4.43 -3.81 11.14
C THR A 24 5.24 -2.98 10.14
N LEU A 25 5.55 -1.77 10.56
CA LEU A 25 6.26 -0.77 9.77
C LEU A 25 7.44 -0.23 10.57
N HIS A 26 8.62 -0.24 9.96
CA HIS A 26 9.79 0.43 10.50
C HIS A 26 9.94 1.78 9.79
N VAL A 27 9.42 2.82 10.44
CA VAL A 27 9.38 4.18 9.90
C VAL A 27 10.71 4.88 10.20
N GLY A 28 11.46 5.24 9.17
CA GLY A 28 12.69 6.01 9.30
C GLY A 28 12.42 7.48 9.68
N ALA A 29 13.41 8.16 10.26
CA ALA A 29 13.33 9.58 10.66
C ALA A 29 13.04 10.55 9.50
N GLY A 30 13.02 10.06 8.25
CA GLY A 30 12.72 10.84 7.05
C GLY A 30 11.24 10.94 6.66
N THR A 31 10.36 10.16 7.27
CA THR A 31 8.95 9.98 6.85
C THR A 31 8.14 11.27 6.82
N PHE A 32 8.50 12.27 7.61
CA PHE A 32 7.74 13.51 7.79
C PHE A 32 8.47 14.74 7.25
N LYS A 33 9.48 14.57 6.38
CA LYS A 33 10.16 15.71 5.79
C LYS A 33 9.26 16.38 4.75
N PRO A 34 9.10 17.72 4.80
CA PRO A 34 8.37 18.44 3.77
C PRO A 34 9.06 18.30 2.42
N VAL A 35 8.27 18.31 1.34
CA VAL A 35 8.78 18.36 -0.03
C VAL A 35 9.50 19.70 -0.22
N LYS A 36 10.81 19.65 -0.50
CA LYS A 36 11.64 20.84 -0.71
C LYS A 36 11.77 21.22 -2.19
N SER A 37 11.39 20.33 -3.08
CA SER A 37 11.43 20.54 -4.52
C SER A 37 10.14 21.18 -5.00
N THR A 38 10.22 22.05 -6.00
CA THR A 38 9.07 22.62 -6.72
C THR A 38 8.37 21.58 -7.59
N GLU A 39 9.06 20.48 -7.91
CA GLU A 39 8.56 19.37 -8.70
C GLU A 39 8.61 18.07 -7.90
N ILE A 40 7.57 17.27 -8.03
CA ILE A 40 7.43 15.98 -7.31
C ILE A 40 8.54 15.00 -7.71
N GLU A 41 8.99 15.07 -8.95
CA GLU A 41 10.04 14.20 -9.53
C GLU A 41 11.39 14.36 -8.83
N GLY A 42 11.70 15.53 -8.30
CA GLY A 42 12.92 15.80 -7.53
C GLY A 42 12.86 15.36 -6.06
N HIS A 43 11.73 14.83 -5.59
CA HIS A 43 11.59 14.40 -4.20
C HIS A 43 11.97 12.91 -4.07
N ASN A 44 12.96 12.62 -3.23
CA ASN A 44 13.31 11.25 -2.87
C ASN A 44 12.46 10.77 -1.69
N MET A 45 11.58 9.81 -1.96
CA MET A 45 10.85 9.10 -0.91
C MET A 45 11.83 8.25 -0.10
N HIS A 46 11.66 8.27 1.22
CA HIS A 46 12.42 7.36 2.09
C HIS A 46 11.87 5.93 1.96
N THR A 47 12.77 4.97 2.19
CA THR A 47 12.43 3.56 2.25
C THR A 47 11.74 3.26 3.57
N GLU A 48 10.61 2.58 3.49
CA GLU A 48 9.93 1.99 4.64
C GLU A 48 10.07 0.47 4.58
N TYR A 49 10.54 -0.12 5.67
CA TYR A 49 10.60 -1.58 5.82
C TYR A 49 9.28 -2.07 6.40
N VAL A 50 8.75 -3.12 5.80
CA VAL A 50 7.43 -3.64 6.11
C VAL A 50 7.49 -5.13 6.45
N VAL A 51 6.67 -5.54 7.42
CA VAL A 51 6.43 -6.94 7.72
C VAL A 51 4.93 -7.18 7.65
N VAL A 52 4.53 -8.11 6.79
CA VAL A 52 3.13 -8.48 6.59
C VAL A 52 2.97 -9.96 6.84
N HIS A 53 2.20 -10.30 7.85
CA HIS A 53 1.99 -11.69 8.23
C HIS A 53 1.12 -12.44 7.21
N ARG A 54 1.33 -13.77 7.15
CA ARG A 54 0.53 -14.66 6.28
C ARG A 54 -0.97 -14.42 6.47
N HIS A 55 -1.45 -14.40 7.71
CA HIS A 55 -2.88 -14.24 8.01
C HIS A 55 -3.46 -12.94 7.45
N THR A 56 -2.67 -11.87 7.38
CA THR A 56 -3.09 -10.59 6.77
C THR A 56 -3.35 -10.76 5.27
N LEU A 57 -2.51 -11.49 4.54
CA LEU A 57 -2.73 -11.80 3.13
C LEU A 57 -3.96 -12.69 2.94
N GLU A 58 -4.15 -13.68 3.81
CA GLU A 58 -5.32 -14.56 3.80
C GLU A 58 -6.61 -13.77 4.11
N ASN A 59 -6.58 -12.85 5.08
CA ASN A 59 -7.68 -11.97 5.39
C ASN A 59 -8.04 -11.06 4.21
N LEU A 60 -7.06 -10.47 3.53
CA LEU A 60 -7.30 -9.67 2.33
C LEU A 60 -8.01 -10.49 1.25
N LEU A 61 -7.53 -11.69 0.97
CA LEU A 61 -8.14 -12.60 -0.01
C LEU A 61 -9.58 -12.97 0.35
N SER A 62 -9.85 -13.27 1.63
CA SER A 62 -11.20 -13.63 2.09
C SER A 62 -12.18 -12.46 2.12
N HIS A 63 -11.69 -11.21 2.08
CA HIS A 63 -12.50 -9.99 2.09
C HIS A 63 -12.45 -9.23 0.75
N GLY A 64 -12.42 -9.96 -0.35
CA GLY A 64 -12.47 -9.39 -1.70
C GLY A 64 -11.26 -8.53 -2.06
N CYS A 65 -10.09 -8.86 -1.52
CA CYS A 65 -8.83 -8.16 -1.74
C CYS A 65 -8.91 -6.65 -1.42
N SER A 66 -9.70 -6.28 -0.41
CA SER A 66 -9.99 -4.90 -0.07
C SER A 66 -9.76 -4.63 1.42
N ALA A 67 -9.31 -3.42 1.73
CA ALA A 67 -9.07 -2.98 3.09
C ALA A 67 -9.49 -1.53 3.34
N ILE A 68 -9.84 -1.24 4.59
CA ILE A 68 -9.89 0.11 5.16
C ILE A 68 -8.54 0.35 5.80
N ALA A 69 -7.78 1.29 5.26
CA ALA A 69 -6.47 1.62 5.80
C ALA A 69 -6.56 2.70 6.88
N VAL A 70 -5.86 2.48 7.99
CA VAL A 70 -5.69 3.46 9.06
C VAL A 70 -4.26 3.99 9.00
N GLY A 71 -4.10 5.23 8.54
CA GLY A 71 -2.82 5.89 8.34
C GLY A 71 -2.27 5.73 6.91
N THR A 72 -1.56 6.76 6.46
CA THR A 72 -0.98 6.83 5.12
C THR A 72 0.17 5.84 4.89
N THR A 73 0.90 5.48 5.93
CA THR A 73 1.94 4.43 5.86
C THR A 73 1.32 3.05 5.62
N SER A 74 0.17 2.75 6.24
CA SER A 74 -0.58 1.53 5.96
C SER A 74 -1.06 1.47 4.51
N VAL A 75 -1.51 2.60 3.97
CA VAL A 75 -1.89 2.70 2.54
C VAL A 75 -0.71 2.33 1.65
N ARG A 76 0.46 2.93 1.88
CA ARG A 76 1.65 2.66 1.08
C ARG A 76 2.05 1.19 1.13
N THR A 77 1.99 0.58 2.30
CA THR A 77 2.27 -0.85 2.46
C THR A 77 1.27 -1.71 1.70
N LEU A 78 -0.03 -1.50 1.91
CA LEU A 78 -1.07 -2.30 1.26
C LEU A 78 -0.99 -2.21 -0.28
N GLU A 79 -0.87 -0.99 -0.81
CA GLU A 79 -0.76 -0.81 -2.26
C GLU A 79 0.54 -1.41 -2.82
N SER A 80 1.64 -1.41 -2.04
CA SER A 80 2.90 -2.05 -2.43
C SER A 80 2.78 -3.56 -2.55
N LEU A 81 1.92 -4.23 -1.77
CA LEU A 81 1.70 -5.68 -1.87
C LEU A 81 1.30 -6.10 -3.27
N TYR A 82 0.49 -5.30 -3.95
CA TYR A 82 0.11 -5.60 -5.33
C TYR A 82 1.34 -5.65 -6.25
N TYR A 83 2.22 -4.67 -6.18
CA TYR A 83 3.43 -4.60 -7.03
C TYR A 83 4.45 -5.68 -6.66
N MET A 84 4.57 -6.04 -5.39
CA MET A 84 5.37 -7.19 -4.97
C MET A 84 4.84 -8.50 -5.58
N GLY A 85 3.52 -8.69 -5.58
CA GLY A 85 2.88 -9.84 -6.22
C GLY A 85 3.04 -9.84 -7.74
N VAL A 86 3.06 -8.68 -8.38
CA VAL A 86 3.36 -8.53 -9.82
C VAL A 86 4.81 -8.95 -10.13
N LYS A 87 5.76 -8.58 -9.27
CA LYS A 87 7.16 -9.04 -9.41
C LYS A 87 7.26 -10.56 -9.39
N LEU A 88 6.53 -11.19 -8.48
CA LEU A 88 6.47 -12.66 -8.38
C LEU A 88 5.73 -13.31 -9.58
N GLU A 89 4.80 -12.62 -10.20
CA GLU A 89 4.22 -13.08 -11.49
C GLU A 89 5.28 -13.14 -12.59
N ARG A 90 6.22 -12.20 -12.62
CA ARG A 90 7.34 -12.18 -13.57
C ARG A 90 8.43 -13.19 -13.22
N ASN A 91 8.76 -13.30 -11.93
CA ASN A 91 9.79 -14.17 -11.40
C ASN A 91 9.35 -14.80 -10.08
N PRO A 92 8.74 -15.99 -10.08
CA PRO A 92 8.32 -16.69 -8.86
C PRO A 92 9.47 -17.06 -7.91
N GLN A 93 10.71 -17.03 -8.39
CA GLN A 93 11.94 -17.32 -7.63
C GLN A 93 12.66 -16.05 -7.18
N ALA A 94 12.02 -14.88 -7.26
CA ALA A 94 12.62 -13.61 -6.84
C ALA A 94 13.12 -13.68 -5.40
N ALA A 95 14.29 -13.11 -5.15
CA ALA A 95 14.83 -12.97 -3.81
C ALA A 95 14.10 -11.85 -3.03
N GLU A 96 14.24 -11.82 -1.71
CA GLU A 96 13.54 -10.86 -0.84
C GLU A 96 13.82 -9.40 -1.23
N ASP A 97 15.07 -9.07 -1.56
CA ASP A 97 15.47 -7.73 -1.96
C ASP A 97 14.91 -7.31 -3.34
N GLU A 98 14.61 -8.26 -4.21
CA GLU A 98 13.95 -8.02 -5.50
C GLU A 98 12.47 -7.62 -5.35
N LEU A 99 11.85 -7.88 -4.19
CA LEU A 99 10.47 -7.50 -3.90
C LEU A 99 10.33 -6.02 -3.51
N HIS A 100 11.43 -5.30 -3.30
CA HIS A 100 11.41 -3.87 -3.03
C HIS A 100 10.63 -3.11 -4.11
N VAL A 101 9.69 -2.24 -3.70
CA VAL A 101 8.93 -1.40 -4.61
C VAL A 101 9.58 -0.03 -4.74
N CYS A 102 10.04 0.29 -5.94
CA CYS A 102 10.67 1.58 -6.24
C CYS A 102 9.65 2.72 -6.27
N GLN A 103 10.16 3.95 -6.10
CA GLN A 103 9.32 5.16 -5.95
C GLN A 103 8.31 5.35 -7.07
N TRP A 104 8.74 5.25 -8.32
CA TRP A 104 7.94 5.51 -9.52
C TRP A 104 7.44 4.24 -10.21
N GLU A 105 7.75 3.09 -9.66
CA GLU A 105 7.42 1.79 -10.26
C GLU A 105 5.95 1.66 -10.69
N PRO A 106 4.93 2.15 -9.94
CA PRO A 106 3.55 2.08 -10.37
C PRO A 106 3.25 2.79 -11.68
N TYR A 107 4.02 3.82 -12.02
CA TYR A 107 3.78 4.68 -13.18
C TYR A 107 4.59 4.25 -14.42
N GLU A 108 5.59 3.40 -14.22
CA GLU A 108 6.48 2.87 -15.26
C GLU A 108 5.98 1.54 -15.86
N GLN A 109 4.88 0.99 -15.31
CA GLN A 109 4.30 -0.27 -15.73
C GLN A 109 3.27 -0.07 -16.84
N GLU A 110 3.15 -1.06 -17.72
CA GLU A 110 2.00 -1.14 -18.64
C GLU A 110 0.75 -1.56 -17.88
N HIS A 111 -0.35 -0.85 -18.08
CA HIS A 111 -1.62 -1.10 -17.40
C HIS A 111 -2.76 -1.29 -18.40
N ASN A 112 -3.74 -2.11 -18.02
CA ASN A 112 -5.02 -2.17 -18.72
C ASN A 112 -5.93 -0.99 -18.35
N ALA A 113 -7.14 -0.95 -18.91
CA ALA A 113 -8.13 0.11 -18.64
C ALA A 113 -8.55 0.22 -17.15
N ASP A 114 -8.47 -0.89 -16.41
CA ASP A 114 -8.79 -0.93 -14.97
C ASP A 114 -7.58 -0.57 -14.08
N GLY A 115 -6.46 -0.21 -14.69
CA GLY A 115 -5.22 0.14 -14.00
C GLY A 115 -4.45 -1.06 -13.45
N LEU A 116 -4.74 -2.28 -13.89
CA LEU A 116 -3.99 -3.49 -13.52
C LEU A 116 -2.76 -3.64 -14.41
N VAL A 117 -1.63 -4.02 -13.81
CA VAL A 117 -0.36 -4.23 -14.51
C VAL A 117 -0.47 -5.41 -15.46
N ILE A 118 0.05 -5.27 -16.67
CA ILE A 118 0.11 -6.32 -17.68
C ILE A 118 1.47 -7.03 -17.59
N VAL A 119 1.43 -8.35 -17.46
CA VAL A 119 2.61 -9.22 -17.49
C VAL A 119 2.40 -10.27 -18.58
N ASN A 120 3.30 -10.34 -19.55
CA ASN A 120 3.22 -11.27 -20.67
C ASN A 120 1.85 -11.22 -21.41
N GLY A 121 1.32 -10.02 -21.60
CA GLY A 121 0.04 -9.80 -22.28
C GLY A 121 -1.20 -10.05 -21.44
N THR A 122 -1.07 -10.39 -20.15
CA THR A 122 -2.18 -10.69 -19.26
C THR A 122 -2.20 -9.72 -18.08
N ALA A 123 -3.37 -9.15 -17.78
CA ALA A 123 -3.53 -8.29 -16.61
C ALA A 123 -3.46 -9.13 -15.32
N VAL A 124 -2.61 -8.70 -14.38
CA VAL A 124 -2.47 -9.34 -13.06
C VAL A 124 -3.54 -8.79 -12.14
N THR A 125 -4.48 -9.63 -11.75
CA THR A 125 -5.51 -9.25 -10.78
C THR A 125 -4.92 -9.07 -9.37
N VAL A 126 -5.60 -8.29 -8.52
CA VAL A 126 -5.18 -8.12 -7.11
C VAL A 126 -5.16 -9.47 -6.40
N GLU A 127 -6.18 -10.30 -6.63
CA GLU A 127 -6.25 -11.65 -6.09
C GLU A 127 -5.03 -12.49 -6.51
N ARG A 128 -4.67 -12.48 -7.79
CA ARG A 128 -3.49 -13.19 -8.30
C ARG A 128 -2.20 -12.70 -7.66
N ALA A 129 -2.04 -11.40 -7.52
CA ALA A 129 -0.87 -10.81 -6.88
C ALA A 129 -0.73 -11.28 -5.41
N LEU A 130 -1.83 -11.26 -4.64
CA LEU A 130 -1.84 -11.73 -3.25
C LEU A 130 -1.61 -13.24 -3.14
N GLN A 131 -2.15 -14.04 -4.06
CA GLN A 131 -1.86 -15.48 -4.14
C GLN A 131 -0.38 -15.75 -4.43
N ASN A 132 0.25 -14.97 -5.29
CA ASN A 132 1.69 -15.07 -5.54
C ASN A 132 2.52 -14.81 -4.27
N LEU A 133 2.10 -13.84 -3.44
CA LEU A 133 2.76 -13.59 -2.15
C LEU A 133 2.62 -14.78 -1.20
N LEU A 134 1.45 -15.40 -1.10
CA LEU A 134 1.28 -16.62 -0.30
C LEU A 134 2.12 -17.77 -0.83
N ALA A 135 2.16 -17.99 -2.13
CA ALA A 135 3.00 -19.00 -2.74
C ALA A 135 4.49 -18.78 -2.48
N TYR A 136 4.93 -17.50 -2.47
CA TYR A 136 6.30 -17.11 -2.09
C TYR A 136 6.60 -17.48 -0.64
N LEU A 137 5.68 -17.19 0.29
CA LEU A 137 5.84 -17.57 1.70
C LEU A 137 5.94 -19.10 1.85
N ASP A 138 5.08 -19.86 1.16
CA ASP A 138 5.08 -21.31 1.19
C ASP A 138 6.41 -21.89 0.67
N SER A 139 6.87 -21.41 -0.48
CA SER A 139 8.10 -21.89 -1.13
C SER A 139 9.35 -21.62 -0.30
N ASN A 140 9.33 -20.57 0.54
CA ASN A 140 10.46 -20.18 1.38
C ASN A 140 10.29 -20.57 2.85
N GLY A 141 9.19 -21.23 3.22
CA GLY A 141 8.91 -21.62 4.61
C GLY A 141 8.75 -20.45 5.55
N LEU A 142 8.18 -19.33 5.06
CA LEU A 142 8.05 -18.08 5.82
C LEU A 142 6.64 -17.90 6.38
N SER A 143 6.54 -17.36 7.58
CA SER A 143 5.27 -16.98 8.23
C SER A 143 4.87 -15.52 7.97
N ALA A 144 5.80 -14.71 7.46
CA ALA A 144 5.59 -13.31 7.15
C ALA A 144 6.41 -12.88 5.94
N LEU A 145 5.87 -11.93 5.19
CA LEU A 145 6.56 -11.24 4.12
C LEU A 145 7.40 -10.12 4.74
N HIS A 146 8.69 -10.14 4.48
CA HIS A 146 9.61 -9.05 4.76
C HIS A 146 9.96 -8.37 3.44
N SER A 147 9.80 -7.06 3.37
CA SER A 147 10.14 -6.30 2.17
C SER A 147 10.30 -4.82 2.52
N SER A 148 10.42 -4.00 1.50
CA SER A 148 10.52 -2.56 1.64
C SER A 148 9.85 -1.84 0.48
N THR A 149 9.49 -0.57 0.70
CA THR A 149 8.88 0.25 -0.32
C THR A 149 9.34 1.70 -0.24
N GLN A 150 9.50 2.31 -1.40
CA GLN A 150 9.66 3.75 -1.60
C GLN A 150 8.47 4.34 -2.35
N ILE A 151 7.41 3.56 -2.56
CA ILE A 151 6.28 3.95 -3.40
C ILE A 151 5.82 5.38 -3.11
N ILE A 152 5.65 6.19 -4.15
CA ILE A 152 4.94 7.45 -4.09
C ILE A 152 3.53 7.25 -4.65
N ILE A 153 2.53 7.78 -3.93
CA ILE A 153 1.15 7.77 -4.37
C ILE A 153 0.76 9.22 -4.66
N ALA A 154 0.51 9.53 -5.92
CA ALA A 154 0.22 10.86 -6.43
C ALA A 154 -1.00 10.82 -7.36
N PRO A 155 -1.60 11.96 -7.70
CA PRO A 155 -2.71 12.03 -8.65
C PRO A 155 -2.43 11.22 -9.93
N GLY A 156 -3.40 10.42 -10.34
CA GLY A 156 -3.26 9.44 -11.42
C GLY A 156 -2.98 8.01 -10.96
N PHE A 157 -2.65 7.80 -9.67
CA PHE A 157 -2.50 6.45 -9.12
C PHE A 157 -3.85 5.73 -9.04
N ASN A 158 -3.88 4.49 -9.50
CA ASN A 158 -5.05 3.63 -9.39
C ASN A 158 -4.93 2.71 -8.17
N TYR A 159 -5.70 2.98 -7.13
CA TYR A 159 -5.75 2.16 -5.91
C TYR A 159 -6.25 0.74 -6.21
N LYS A 160 -5.57 -0.25 -5.66
CA LYS A 160 -5.85 -1.69 -5.85
C LYS A 160 -6.58 -2.28 -4.65
N ILE A 161 -6.04 -2.07 -3.46
CA ILE A 161 -6.44 -2.74 -2.22
C ILE A 161 -7.23 -1.79 -1.31
N VAL A 162 -6.77 -0.55 -1.16
CA VAL A 162 -7.38 0.40 -0.23
C VAL A 162 -8.65 1.00 -0.82
N LYS A 163 -9.78 0.77 -0.15
CA LYS A 163 -11.11 1.29 -0.56
C LYS A 163 -11.61 2.40 0.34
N MET A 164 -11.13 2.47 1.57
CA MET A 164 -11.42 3.56 2.51
C MET A 164 -10.15 3.94 3.26
N LEU A 165 -10.03 5.18 3.64
CA LEU A 165 -8.88 5.73 4.32
C LEU A 165 -9.30 6.51 5.57
N VAL A 166 -8.73 6.13 6.71
CA VAL A 166 -8.81 6.88 7.96
C VAL A 166 -7.45 7.52 8.21
N THR A 167 -7.37 8.84 8.17
CA THR A 167 -6.13 9.57 8.34
C THR A 167 -6.35 10.93 9.01
N ASN A 168 -5.27 11.56 9.45
CA ASN A 168 -5.28 12.96 9.89
C ASN A 168 -5.25 13.89 8.66
N PHE A 169 -5.56 15.16 8.87
CA PHE A 169 -5.28 16.19 7.89
C PHE A 169 -3.77 16.39 7.72
N HIS A 170 -3.37 16.68 6.50
CA HIS A 170 -1.96 16.84 6.14
C HIS A 170 -1.67 18.27 5.68
N GLN A 171 -0.47 18.72 5.94
CA GLN A 171 0.02 20.04 5.54
C GLN A 171 0.09 20.17 4.02
N PRO A 172 -0.16 21.38 3.47
CA PRO A 172 0.16 21.67 2.08
C PRO A 172 1.61 21.31 1.73
N GLN A 173 1.87 21.00 0.47
CA GLN A 173 3.19 20.61 -0.04
C GLN A 173 3.80 19.36 0.65
N SER A 174 2.97 18.45 1.13
CA SER A 174 3.42 17.17 1.65
C SER A 174 3.09 16.02 0.68
N THR A 175 3.95 15.00 0.64
CA THR A 175 3.66 13.76 -0.11
C THR A 175 2.41 13.04 0.40
N LEU A 176 2.05 13.26 1.67
CA LEU A 176 0.86 12.70 2.27
C LEU A 176 -0.42 13.34 1.71
N LEU A 177 -0.40 14.64 1.40
CA LEU A 177 -1.52 15.29 0.72
C LEU A 177 -1.66 14.83 -0.72
N LEU A 178 -0.56 14.51 -1.42
CA LEU A 178 -0.61 13.91 -2.74
C LEU A 178 -1.33 12.57 -2.73
N LEU A 179 -1.04 11.72 -1.75
CA LEU A 179 -1.70 10.43 -1.54
C LEU A 179 -3.22 10.61 -1.33
N VAL A 180 -3.62 11.55 -0.48
CA VAL A 180 -5.04 11.86 -0.25
C VAL A 180 -5.68 12.43 -1.51
N SER A 181 -5.00 13.32 -2.23
CA SER A 181 -5.48 13.88 -3.50
C SER A 181 -5.70 12.79 -4.55
N ALA A 182 -4.77 11.82 -4.64
CA ALA A 182 -4.93 10.66 -5.50
C ALA A 182 -6.17 9.83 -5.13
N PHE A 183 -6.38 9.61 -3.83
CA PHE A 183 -7.53 8.88 -3.31
C PHE A 183 -8.86 9.55 -3.64
N LEU A 184 -8.92 10.86 -3.53
CA LEU A 184 -10.09 11.70 -3.82
C LEU A 184 -10.21 12.10 -5.30
N LYS A 185 -9.37 11.54 -6.17
CA LYS A 185 -9.34 11.83 -7.63
C LYS A 185 -9.28 13.35 -7.94
N GLY A 186 -8.53 14.09 -7.15
CA GLY A 186 -8.35 15.54 -7.28
C GLY A 186 -9.34 16.39 -6.47
N ASP A 187 -10.41 15.82 -5.92
CA ASP A 187 -11.45 16.53 -5.13
C ASP A 187 -11.05 16.84 -3.66
N TRP A 188 -9.76 16.81 -3.35
CA TRP A 188 -9.25 17.00 -1.99
C TRP A 188 -9.66 18.35 -1.37
N HIS A 189 -9.84 19.41 -2.17
CA HIS A 189 -10.35 20.71 -1.74
C HIS A 189 -11.70 20.62 -1.02
N LYS A 190 -12.58 19.72 -1.44
CA LYS A 190 -13.89 19.52 -0.80
C LYS A 190 -13.81 19.02 0.64
N VAL A 191 -12.65 18.54 1.05
CA VAL A 191 -12.40 17.99 2.39
C VAL A 191 -11.51 18.94 3.22
N TYR A 192 -10.66 19.73 2.56
CA TYR A 192 -9.65 20.58 3.22
C TYR A 192 -10.03 22.07 3.29
N ASP A 193 -11.01 22.54 2.49
CA ASP A 193 -11.58 23.89 2.51
C ASP A 193 -12.85 23.90 3.37
#